data_b60783d619f946e82fe2c1f224720405
#
_entry.id   b60783d619f946e82fe2c1f224720405
#
_cell.length_a   1.000
_cell.length_b   1.000
_cell.length_c   1.000
_cell.angle_alpha   90.00
_cell.angle_beta   90.00
_cell.angle_gamma   90.00
#
_symmetry.space_group_name_H-M   'P 1'
#
loop_
_entity.id
_entity.type
_entity.pdbx_description
1 polymer ?
#
loop_
_entity_poly.entity_id
_entity_poly.type
_entity_poly.pdbx_seq_one_letter_code
_entity_poly.pdbx_strand_id
1 'polypeptide(L)'
;SDIAIIIISIALMLFLGFLMTRITKKLRLPNVTAYIVTGILIGPYVLNLIPQKIIDGTAFLSDIALAFIAFSTGEFFRFSTIKKNGPKVVIITLLEALLASILVFVVMYFILHLNLAFSIVLASLAAATAPASTVMTIRQTGAKGDFVDTLLQVVALDDVVGLIAYSIAISVAMVSSSGTSSNFMDVVKNIGFNVLSLALGCGFGFVLKWLMPKKRSTDNRLIVSLSIIFLFCGICAVLDTSPLLGCMSMGTIYINITNDDKLFKQLNYFSPPILLLFFVRSGLNFDLGSLTNGSEAVGTTPLL
;
A
#
# COMPACT_ATOMS: atom_id res chain seq x y z
N SER A 1 22.97 -4.01 -24.46
CA SER A 1 22.01 -5.11 -24.24
C SER A 1 20.96 -4.62 -23.26
N ASP A 2 19.70 -4.80 -23.58
CA ASP A 2 18.55 -4.39 -22.73
C ASP A 2 18.68 -4.95 -21.30
N ILE A 3 19.21 -6.18 -21.16
CA ILE A 3 19.45 -6.82 -19.87
C ILE A 3 20.44 -6.03 -19.01
N ALA A 4 21.52 -5.52 -19.62
CA ALA A 4 22.52 -4.72 -18.90
C ALA A 4 21.87 -3.43 -18.35
N ILE A 5 21.02 -2.78 -19.12
CA ILE A 5 20.32 -1.56 -18.72
C ILE A 5 19.38 -1.86 -17.53
N ILE A 6 18.63 -2.96 -17.57
CA ILE A 6 17.76 -3.37 -16.46
C ILE A 6 18.57 -3.57 -15.17
N ILE A 7 19.65 -4.37 -15.25
CA ILE A 7 20.48 -4.69 -14.08
C ILE A 7 21.13 -3.43 -13.51
N ILE A 8 21.67 -2.56 -14.37
CA ILE A 8 22.29 -1.30 -13.95
C ILE A 8 21.25 -0.37 -13.34
N SER A 9 20.07 -0.26 -13.93
CA SER A 9 18.98 0.57 -13.37
C SER A 9 18.57 0.12 -11.97
N ILE A 10 18.39 -1.19 -11.77
CA ILE A 10 18.06 -1.74 -10.45
C ILE A 10 19.21 -1.48 -9.45
N ALA A 11 20.44 -1.68 -9.86
CA ALA A 11 21.61 -1.40 -9.03
C ALA A 11 21.70 0.08 -8.64
N LEU A 12 21.44 1.01 -9.58
CA LEU A 12 21.40 2.45 -9.31
C LEU A 12 20.28 2.80 -8.33
N MET A 13 19.08 2.28 -8.54
CA MET A 13 17.94 2.52 -7.62
C MET A 13 18.28 2.08 -6.19
N LEU A 14 18.84 0.88 -6.03
CA LEU A 14 19.21 0.34 -4.72
C LEU A 14 20.33 1.14 -4.08
N PHE A 15 21.38 1.42 -4.80
CA PHE A 15 22.58 2.08 -4.27
C PHE A 15 22.34 3.56 -3.94
N LEU A 16 21.71 4.31 -4.86
CA LEU A 16 21.40 5.72 -4.63
C LEU A 16 20.34 5.90 -3.54
N GLY A 17 19.34 5.00 -3.49
CA GLY A 17 18.37 4.95 -2.38
C GLY A 17 19.06 4.74 -1.03
N PHE A 18 20.00 3.80 -0.96
CA PHE A 18 20.82 3.59 0.24
C PHE A 18 21.65 4.84 0.60
N LEU A 19 22.35 5.44 -0.37
CA LEU A 19 23.15 6.65 -0.10
C LEU A 19 22.30 7.79 0.44
N MET A 20 21.11 8.01 -0.13
CA MET A 20 20.20 9.06 0.31
C MET A 20 19.76 8.86 1.77
N THR A 21 19.65 7.62 2.26
CA THR A 21 19.34 7.37 3.68
C THR A 21 20.38 7.94 4.63
N ARG A 22 21.65 8.10 4.18
CA ARG A 22 22.71 8.72 4.99
C ARG A 22 22.47 10.20 5.19
N ILE A 23 21.93 10.87 4.16
CA ILE A 23 21.58 12.30 4.19
C ILE A 23 20.32 12.50 5.06
N THR A 24 19.25 11.76 4.76
CA THR A 24 17.99 11.90 5.47
C THR A 24 18.08 11.52 6.95
N LYS A 25 18.97 10.58 7.31
CA LYS A 25 19.25 10.24 8.71
C LYS A 25 19.83 11.42 9.50
N LYS A 26 20.70 12.25 8.88
CA LYS A 26 21.21 13.47 9.51
C LYS A 26 20.07 14.48 9.76
N LEU A 27 19.07 14.50 8.89
CA LEU A 27 17.88 15.35 8.98
C LEU A 27 16.78 14.74 9.88
N ARG A 28 17.01 13.57 10.48
CA ARG A 28 16.04 12.81 11.26
C ARG A 28 14.76 12.43 10.50
N LEU A 29 14.87 12.25 9.18
CA LEU A 29 13.75 11.84 8.32
C LEU A 29 13.74 10.31 8.16
N PRO A 30 12.54 9.72 7.95
CA PRO A 30 12.40 8.29 7.67
C PRO A 30 13.09 7.86 6.38
N ASN A 31 13.49 6.59 6.30
CA ASN A 31 14.12 6.04 5.08
C ASN A 31 13.19 6.08 3.87
N VAL A 32 11.88 5.99 4.07
CA VAL A 32 10.89 6.13 2.98
C VAL A 32 11.04 7.45 2.24
N THR A 33 11.22 8.54 2.97
CA THR A 33 11.48 9.87 2.38
C THR A 33 12.73 9.86 1.50
N ALA A 34 13.81 9.21 1.98
CA ALA A 34 15.04 9.06 1.20
C ALA A 34 14.79 8.36 -0.14
N TYR A 35 14.01 7.28 -0.12
CA TYR A 35 13.74 6.47 -1.31
C TYR A 35 12.91 7.23 -2.33
N ILE A 36 11.84 7.91 -1.89
CA ILE A 36 10.98 8.71 -2.78
C ILE A 36 11.79 9.86 -3.40
N VAL A 37 12.54 10.62 -2.58
CA VAL A 37 13.40 11.71 -3.06
C VAL A 37 14.45 11.19 -4.05
N THR A 38 15.06 10.03 -3.79
CA THR A 38 15.97 9.40 -4.75
C THR A 38 15.27 9.16 -6.08
N GLY A 39 14.06 8.59 -6.08
CA GLY A 39 13.29 8.34 -7.28
C GLY A 39 13.02 9.62 -8.08
N ILE A 40 12.62 10.70 -7.41
CA ILE A 40 12.41 12.00 -8.04
C ILE A 40 13.70 12.51 -8.69
N LEU A 41 14.84 12.43 -7.98
CA LEU A 41 16.11 12.93 -8.46
C LEU A 41 16.65 12.16 -9.67
N ILE A 42 16.59 10.82 -9.67
CA ILE A 42 17.08 9.99 -10.78
C ILE A 42 16.04 9.80 -11.88
N GLY A 43 14.83 10.31 -11.66
CA GLY A 43 13.69 10.22 -12.55
C GLY A 43 13.77 11.09 -13.79
N PRO A 44 12.77 10.97 -14.68
CA PRO A 44 12.75 11.60 -16.01
C PRO A 44 12.77 13.12 -15.96
N TYR A 45 12.30 13.73 -14.88
CA TYR A 45 12.20 15.19 -14.77
C TYR A 45 13.46 15.89 -14.23
N VAL A 46 14.43 15.15 -13.65
CA VAL A 46 15.64 15.74 -13.06
C VAL A 46 16.90 15.19 -13.75
N LEU A 47 17.38 14.03 -13.35
CA LEU A 47 18.63 13.48 -13.91
C LEU A 47 18.41 12.52 -15.08
N ASN A 48 17.20 12.01 -15.25
CA ASN A 48 16.81 11.05 -16.30
C ASN A 48 17.78 9.86 -16.43
N LEU A 49 18.18 9.29 -15.28
CA LEU A 49 19.12 8.16 -15.24
C LEU A 49 18.44 6.81 -15.50
N ILE A 50 17.14 6.72 -15.28
CA ILE A 50 16.36 5.49 -15.44
C ILE A 50 15.48 5.63 -16.69
N PRO A 51 15.70 4.80 -17.73
CA PRO A 51 14.88 4.84 -18.93
C PRO A 51 13.39 4.54 -18.65
N GLN A 52 12.48 5.22 -19.33
CA GLN A 52 11.04 5.05 -19.16
C GLN A 52 10.61 3.58 -19.35
N LYS A 53 11.17 2.87 -20.31
CA LYS A 53 10.94 1.43 -20.52
C LYS A 53 11.17 0.58 -19.26
N ILE A 54 12.14 0.97 -18.41
CA ILE A 54 12.43 0.27 -17.16
C ILE A 54 11.40 0.63 -16.09
N ILE A 55 10.99 1.91 -16.02
CA ILE A 55 9.96 2.37 -15.09
C ILE A 55 8.65 1.61 -15.36
N ASP A 56 8.23 1.52 -16.62
CA ASP A 56 7.02 0.82 -17.03
C ASP A 56 7.14 -0.71 -16.82
N GLY A 57 8.28 -1.29 -17.23
CA GLY A 57 8.54 -2.72 -17.10
C GLY A 57 8.68 -3.24 -15.67
N THR A 58 8.87 -2.35 -14.69
CA THR A 58 8.97 -2.71 -13.27
C THR A 58 7.67 -2.47 -12.48
N ALA A 59 6.54 -2.23 -13.16
CA ALA A 59 5.25 -1.98 -12.52
C ALA A 59 4.84 -3.09 -11.52
N PHE A 60 5.09 -4.36 -11.87
CA PHE A 60 4.80 -5.51 -11.02
C PHE A 60 5.50 -5.49 -9.64
N LEU A 61 6.62 -4.77 -9.51
CA LEU A 61 7.30 -4.61 -8.21
C LEU A 61 6.41 -3.91 -7.19
N SER A 62 5.52 -3.02 -7.65
CA SER A 62 4.57 -2.35 -6.76
C SER A 62 3.58 -3.34 -6.16
N ASP A 63 3.01 -4.22 -6.96
CA ASP A 63 2.05 -5.23 -6.50
C ASP A 63 2.71 -6.21 -5.51
N ILE A 64 3.93 -6.65 -5.83
CA ILE A 64 4.70 -7.52 -4.95
C ILE A 64 5.04 -6.81 -3.63
N ALA A 65 5.51 -5.57 -3.67
CA ALA A 65 5.84 -4.81 -2.46
C ALA A 65 4.60 -4.58 -1.59
N LEU A 66 3.47 -4.20 -2.19
CA LEU A 66 2.20 -4.02 -1.51
C LEU A 66 1.71 -5.33 -0.89
N ALA A 67 1.87 -6.46 -1.58
CA ALA A 67 1.54 -7.77 -1.04
C ALA A 67 2.37 -8.13 0.20
N PHE A 68 3.68 -7.84 0.20
CA PHE A 68 4.53 -8.03 1.38
C PHE A 68 4.13 -7.13 2.54
N ILE A 69 3.87 -5.85 2.26
CA ILE A 69 3.40 -4.89 3.27
C ILE A 69 2.11 -5.41 3.88
N ALA A 70 1.13 -5.74 3.05
CA ALA A 70 -0.18 -6.19 3.47
C ALA A 70 -0.13 -7.51 4.26
N PHE A 71 0.63 -8.51 3.79
CA PHE A 71 0.83 -9.74 4.53
C PHE A 71 1.44 -9.47 5.92
N SER A 72 2.47 -8.63 5.98
CA SER A 72 3.12 -8.26 7.25
C SER A 72 2.18 -7.48 8.17
N THR A 73 1.32 -6.63 7.61
CA THR A 73 0.31 -5.88 8.37
C THR A 73 -0.71 -6.82 9.01
N GLY A 74 -1.02 -7.94 8.36
CA GLY A 74 -1.89 -8.99 8.90
C GLY A 74 -1.45 -9.52 10.28
N GLU A 75 -0.15 -9.45 10.62
CA GLU A 75 0.39 -9.82 11.95
C GLU A 75 -0.25 -9.01 13.10
N PHE A 76 -0.66 -7.77 12.84
CA PHE A 76 -1.24 -6.89 13.87
C PHE A 76 -2.70 -7.21 14.18
N PHE A 77 -3.38 -7.98 13.32
CA PHE A 77 -4.77 -8.46 13.53
C PHE A 77 -4.82 -9.75 14.36
N ARG A 78 -4.25 -9.75 15.56
CA ARG A 78 -4.41 -10.87 16.49
C ARG A 78 -5.79 -10.80 17.14
N PHE A 79 -6.59 -11.83 16.95
CA PHE A 79 -7.95 -11.90 17.52
C PHE A 79 -7.97 -11.73 19.05
N SER A 80 -6.94 -12.21 19.74
CA SER A 80 -6.78 -12.00 21.18
C SER A 80 -6.65 -10.52 21.57
N THR A 81 -5.88 -9.75 20.78
CA THR A 81 -5.65 -8.31 21.00
C THR A 81 -6.88 -7.50 20.57
N ILE A 82 -7.48 -7.86 19.43
CA ILE A 82 -8.71 -7.22 18.95
C ILE A 82 -9.85 -7.43 19.94
N LYS A 83 -9.99 -8.62 20.54
CA LYS A 83 -11.00 -8.89 21.56
C LYS A 83 -10.83 -8.02 22.81
N LYS A 84 -9.58 -7.70 23.18
CA LYS A 84 -9.26 -6.82 24.32
C LYS A 84 -9.54 -5.34 24.02
N ASN A 85 -9.18 -4.85 22.82
CA ASN A 85 -9.21 -3.44 22.46
C ASN A 85 -10.20 -3.10 21.33
N GLY A 86 -10.88 -4.09 20.77
CA GLY A 86 -11.60 -4.02 19.50
C GLY A 86 -12.59 -2.86 19.34
N PRO A 87 -13.53 -2.62 20.24
CA PRO A 87 -14.49 -1.52 20.09
C PRO A 87 -13.78 -0.16 20.04
N LYS A 88 -12.75 0.03 20.86
CA LYS A 88 -11.97 1.26 20.90
C LYS A 88 -11.23 1.49 19.57
N VAL A 89 -10.58 0.47 19.03
CA VAL A 89 -9.83 0.57 17.78
C VAL A 89 -10.76 0.89 16.62
N VAL A 90 -11.90 0.19 16.50
CA VAL A 90 -12.90 0.43 15.45
C VAL A 90 -13.44 1.85 15.51
N ILE A 91 -13.78 2.34 16.70
CA ILE A 91 -14.28 3.71 16.88
C ILE A 91 -13.22 4.74 16.48
N ILE A 92 -11.96 4.54 16.89
CA ILE A 92 -10.86 5.45 16.55
C ILE A 92 -10.67 5.46 15.02
N THR A 93 -10.60 4.29 14.37
CA THR A 93 -10.46 4.19 12.91
C THR A 93 -11.58 4.90 12.17
N LEU A 94 -12.84 4.63 12.54
CA LEU A 94 -13.97 5.28 11.87
C LEU A 94 -13.99 6.79 12.07
N LEU A 95 -13.71 7.27 13.28
CA LEU A 95 -13.67 8.71 13.54
C LEU A 95 -12.52 9.40 12.79
N GLU A 96 -11.34 8.82 12.81
CA GLU A 96 -10.16 9.36 12.13
C GLU A 96 -10.39 9.42 10.61
N ALA A 97 -10.81 8.32 9.99
CA ALA A 97 -11.08 8.24 8.57
C ALA A 97 -12.21 9.20 8.12
N LEU A 98 -13.32 9.23 8.86
CA LEU A 98 -14.45 10.11 8.53
C LEU A 98 -14.10 11.59 8.71
N LEU A 99 -13.44 11.95 9.81
CA LEU A 99 -13.06 13.34 10.05
C LEU A 99 -12.06 13.85 9.03
N ALA A 100 -11.06 13.04 8.66
CA ALA A 100 -10.10 13.37 7.62
C ALA A 100 -10.80 13.56 6.26
N SER A 101 -11.67 12.64 5.88
CA SER A 101 -12.45 12.73 4.64
C SER A 101 -13.36 13.96 4.61
N ILE A 102 -14.09 14.23 5.67
CA ILE A 102 -14.98 15.39 5.75
C ILE A 102 -14.16 16.69 5.65
N LEU A 103 -13.05 16.78 6.37
CA LEU A 103 -12.20 17.98 6.33
C LEU A 103 -11.68 18.24 4.91
N VAL A 104 -11.13 17.21 4.26
CA VAL A 104 -10.62 17.35 2.89
C VAL A 104 -11.73 17.69 1.93
N PHE A 105 -12.90 17.04 2.03
CA PHE A 105 -14.05 17.36 1.19
C PHE A 105 -14.48 18.83 1.35
N VAL A 106 -14.61 19.31 2.57
CA VAL A 106 -15.00 20.72 2.85
C VAL A 106 -13.99 21.69 2.25
N VAL A 107 -12.70 21.43 2.43
CA VAL A 107 -11.65 22.31 1.86
C VAL A 107 -11.71 22.29 0.33
N MET A 108 -11.77 21.13 -0.30
CA MET A 108 -11.71 21.00 -1.75
C MET A 108 -12.98 21.56 -2.42
N TYR A 109 -14.16 21.21 -1.90
CA TYR A 109 -15.41 21.56 -2.55
C TYR A 109 -15.88 22.98 -2.20
N PHE A 110 -15.84 23.39 -0.90
CA PHE A 110 -16.40 24.66 -0.46
C PHE A 110 -15.37 25.81 -0.43
N ILE A 111 -14.08 25.54 -0.15
CA ILE A 111 -13.06 26.59 -0.05
C ILE A 111 -12.34 26.75 -1.39
N LEU A 112 -11.91 25.67 -2.02
CA LEU A 112 -11.19 25.72 -3.30
C LEU A 112 -12.11 25.66 -4.52
N HIS A 113 -13.42 25.47 -4.32
CA HIS A 113 -14.45 25.41 -5.35
C HIS A 113 -14.13 24.41 -6.49
N LEU A 114 -13.50 23.28 -6.15
CA LEU A 114 -13.22 22.22 -7.11
C LEU A 114 -14.49 21.45 -7.47
N ASN A 115 -14.47 20.72 -8.58
CA ASN A 115 -15.62 19.91 -8.98
C ASN A 115 -15.92 18.80 -7.96
N LEU A 116 -17.19 18.38 -7.90
CA LEU A 116 -17.68 17.41 -6.93
C LEU A 116 -16.96 16.07 -7.05
N ALA A 117 -16.75 15.57 -8.26
CA ALA A 117 -16.10 14.29 -8.53
C ALA A 117 -14.68 14.23 -7.97
N PHE A 118 -13.88 15.25 -8.28
CA PHE A 118 -12.51 15.37 -7.79
C PHE A 118 -12.47 15.50 -6.26
N SER A 119 -13.36 16.32 -5.68
CA SER A 119 -13.42 16.57 -4.24
C SER A 119 -13.78 15.28 -3.45
N ILE A 120 -14.72 14.48 -3.94
CA ILE A 120 -15.12 13.22 -3.30
C ILE A 120 -14.00 12.17 -3.39
N VAL A 121 -13.36 12.04 -4.56
CA VAL A 121 -12.26 11.08 -4.72
C VAL A 121 -11.09 11.45 -3.80
N LEU A 122 -10.71 12.73 -3.76
CA LEU A 122 -9.62 13.19 -2.90
C LEU A 122 -9.96 13.02 -1.41
N ALA A 123 -11.21 13.26 -1.02
CA ALA A 123 -11.70 13.03 0.33
C ALA A 123 -11.63 11.54 0.72
N SER A 124 -11.95 10.64 -0.20
CA SER A 124 -11.87 9.20 0.06
C SER A 124 -10.41 8.71 0.22
N LEU A 125 -9.47 9.29 -0.53
CA LEU A 125 -8.05 9.00 -0.36
C LEU A 125 -7.53 9.47 1.00
N ALA A 126 -8.09 10.54 1.55
CA ALA A 126 -7.72 11.05 2.87
C ALA A 126 -8.19 10.13 4.02
N ALA A 127 -9.12 9.21 3.77
CA ALA A 127 -9.54 8.20 4.74
C ALA A 127 -8.50 7.11 4.99
N ALA A 128 -7.55 6.93 4.07
CA ALA A 128 -6.57 5.85 4.16
C ALA A 128 -5.24 6.35 4.71
N THR A 129 -4.61 5.54 5.57
CA THR A 129 -3.25 5.76 6.06
C THR A 129 -2.29 4.72 5.50
N ALA A 130 -1.07 5.13 5.14
CA ALA A 130 -0.08 4.21 4.58
C ALA A 130 0.65 3.44 5.69
N PRO A 131 0.42 2.12 5.86
CA PRO A 131 1.03 1.34 6.93
C PRO A 131 2.55 1.25 6.81
N ALA A 132 3.08 1.26 5.60
CA ALA A 132 4.48 1.03 5.33
C ALA A 132 5.41 2.03 6.02
N SER A 133 5.13 3.33 5.92
CA SER A 133 5.97 4.36 6.55
C SER A 133 5.86 4.34 8.08
N THR A 134 4.66 4.11 8.61
CA THR A 134 4.40 3.99 10.06
C THR A 134 5.15 2.80 10.64
N VAL A 135 5.02 1.61 10.03
CA VAL A 135 5.71 0.40 10.46
C VAL A 135 7.23 0.56 10.38
N MET A 136 7.75 1.14 9.28
CA MET A 136 9.19 1.40 9.14
C MET A 136 9.70 2.35 10.21
N THR A 137 8.97 3.42 10.52
CA THR A 137 9.34 4.39 11.57
C THR A 137 9.35 3.74 12.96
N ILE A 138 8.33 2.95 13.29
CA ILE A 138 8.27 2.22 14.56
C ILE A 138 9.46 1.27 14.69
N ARG A 139 9.81 0.55 13.61
CA ARG A 139 10.99 -0.34 13.61
C ARG A 139 12.31 0.41 13.77
N GLN A 140 12.46 1.56 13.12
CA GLN A 140 13.66 2.38 13.22
C GLN A 140 13.86 2.98 14.63
N THR A 141 12.78 3.39 15.27
CA THR A 141 12.81 3.99 16.61
C THR A 141 12.80 2.97 17.72
N GLY A 142 12.42 1.71 17.44
CA GLY A 142 12.22 0.67 18.44
C GLY A 142 11.05 0.95 19.39
N ALA A 143 10.12 1.83 19.00
CA ALA A 143 8.97 2.21 19.82
C ALA A 143 8.08 1.00 20.15
N LYS A 144 7.57 0.94 21.39
CA LYS A 144 6.71 -0.14 21.90
C LYS A 144 5.70 0.43 22.88
N GLY A 145 4.62 -0.31 23.13
CA GLY A 145 3.60 0.01 24.13
C GLY A 145 2.20 0.08 23.57
N ASP A 146 1.22 0.26 24.45
CA ASP A 146 -0.22 0.21 24.08
C ASP A 146 -0.61 1.22 23.00
N PHE A 147 0.04 2.38 22.94
CA PHE A 147 -0.17 3.35 21.88
C PHE A 147 0.28 2.80 20.52
N VAL A 148 1.47 2.20 20.47
CA VAL A 148 2.01 1.62 19.22
C VAL A 148 1.13 0.47 18.73
N ASP A 149 0.70 -0.40 19.64
CA ASP A 149 -0.18 -1.53 19.34
C ASP A 149 -1.54 -1.04 18.81
N THR A 150 -2.11 -0.01 19.43
CA THR A 150 -3.36 0.61 18.99
C THR A 150 -3.19 1.26 17.62
N LEU A 151 -2.11 2.02 17.42
CA LEU A 151 -1.79 2.69 16.15
C LEU A 151 -1.66 1.69 14.99
N LEU A 152 -0.94 0.60 15.19
CA LEU A 152 -0.78 -0.44 14.16
C LEU A 152 -2.10 -1.12 13.79
N GLN A 153 -3.00 -1.32 14.77
CA GLN A 153 -4.34 -1.86 14.51
C GLN A 153 -5.24 -0.87 13.76
N VAL A 154 -5.19 0.40 14.13
CA VAL A 154 -5.94 1.48 13.44
C VAL A 154 -5.48 1.57 11.99
N VAL A 155 -4.18 1.73 11.75
CA VAL A 155 -3.59 1.84 10.40
C VAL A 155 -3.94 0.64 9.52
N ALA A 156 -4.00 -0.56 10.10
CA ALA A 156 -4.38 -1.76 9.36
C ALA A 156 -5.88 -1.77 9.00
N LEU A 157 -6.77 -1.32 9.91
CA LEU A 157 -8.21 -1.18 9.62
C LEU A 157 -8.50 -0.06 8.61
N ASP A 158 -7.71 1.00 8.59
CA ASP A 158 -7.84 2.09 7.63
C ASP A 158 -7.72 1.62 6.18
N ASP A 159 -6.90 0.63 5.90
CA ASP A 159 -6.80 0.05 4.57
C ASP A 159 -8.14 -0.50 4.08
N VAL A 160 -8.90 -1.15 4.96
CA VAL A 160 -10.25 -1.65 4.65
C VAL A 160 -11.23 -0.51 4.46
N VAL A 161 -11.24 0.45 5.38
CA VAL A 161 -12.14 1.62 5.35
C VAL A 161 -11.84 2.47 4.11
N GLY A 162 -10.56 2.73 3.82
CA GLY A 162 -10.11 3.51 2.68
C GLY A 162 -10.52 2.88 1.34
N LEU A 163 -10.37 1.56 1.19
CA LEU A 163 -10.78 0.86 -0.04
C LEU A 163 -12.29 0.90 -0.25
N ILE A 164 -13.08 0.77 0.80
CA ILE A 164 -14.55 0.90 0.73
C ILE A 164 -14.91 2.35 0.35
N ALA A 165 -14.34 3.33 1.05
CA ALA A 165 -14.58 4.74 0.79
C ALA A 165 -14.21 5.13 -0.66
N TYR A 166 -13.05 4.67 -1.14
CA TYR A 166 -12.59 4.91 -2.52
C TYR A 166 -13.52 4.25 -3.54
N SER A 167 -13.96 3.01 -3.32
CA SER A 167 -14.89 2.32 -4.23
C SER A 167 -16.22 3.06 -4.36
N ILE A 168 -16.74 3.63 -3.28
CA ILE A 168 -17.94 4.46 -3.28
C ILE A 168 -17.67 5.80 -4.00
N ALA A 169 -16.55 6.45 -3.68
CA ALA A 169 -16.19 7.75 -4.22
C ALA A 169 -16.02 7.72 -5.73
N ILE A 170 -15.31 6.71 -6.28
CA ILE A 170 -15.10 6.59 -7.74
C ILE A 170 -16.42 6.37 -8.46
N SER A 171 -17.33 5.62 -7.87
CA SER A 171 -18.66 5.38 -8.45
C SER A 171 -19.49 6.64 -8.50
N VAL A 172 -19.48 7.44 -7.43
CA VAL A 172 -20.14 8.77 -7.40
C VAL A 172 -19.50 9.74 -8.38
N ALA A 173 -18.17 9.71 -8.50
CA ALA A 173 -17.44 10.57 -9.43
C ALA A 173 -17.78 10.24 -10.89
N MET A 174 -17.88 8.97 -11.27
CA MET A 174 -18.28 8.53 -12.60
C MET A 174 -19.70 9.00 -12.96
N VAL A 175 -20.65 8.90 -12.03
CA VAL A 175 -22.03 9.44 -12.24
C VAL A 175 -21.98 10.93 -12.51
N SER A 176 -21.20 11.66 -11.71
CA SER A 176 -21.13 13.12 -11.76
C SER A 176 -20.49 13.64 -13.04
N SER A 177 -19.54 12.86 -13.62
CA SER A 177 -18.74 13.31 -14.78
C SER A 177 -19.35 12.90 -16.13
N SER A 178 -20.04 11.77 -16.22
CA SER A 178 -20.51 11.21 -17.51
C SER A 178 -22.00 11.44 -17.81
N GLY A 179 -22.78 11.97 -16.85
CA GLY A 179 -24.24 12.11 -17.03
C GLY A 179 -24.98 10.78 -17.27
N THR A 180 -24.24 9.68 -17.35
CA THR A 180 -24.76 8.32 -17.43
C THR A 180 -24.94 7.76 -16.03
N SER A 181 -26.08 7.12 -15.80
CA SER A 181 -26.31 6.40 -14.54
C SER A 181 -25.23 5.32 -14.39
N SER A 182 -24.22 5.56 -13.55
CA SER A 182 -23.38 4.47 -13.10
C SER A 182 -24.31 3.49 -12.39
N ASN A 183 -24.31 2.27 -12.83
CA ASN A 183 -25.14 1.26 -12.22
C ASN A 183 -24.64 1.05 -10.78
N PHE A 184 -25.53 1.14 -9.81
CA PHE A 184 -25.29 0.67 -8.44
C PHE A 184 -24.58 -0.71 -8.47
N MET A 185 -24.76 -1.46 -9.53
CA MET A 185 -24.11 -2.74 -9.78
C MET A 185 -22.57 -2.64 -9.89
N ASP A 186 -21.98 -1.54 -10.38
CA ASP A 186 -20.52 -1.39 -10.48
C ASP A 186 -19.90 -1.16 -9.10
N VAL A 187 -20.59 -0.43 -8.22
CA VAL A 187 -20.17 -0.29 -6.80
C VAL A 187 -20.21 -1.65 -6.10
N VAL A 188 -21.33 -2.37 -6.26
CA VAL A 188 -21.52 -3.70 -5.68
C VAL A 188 -20.47 -4.68 -6.20
N LYS A 189 -20.15 -4.61 -7.49
CA LYS A 189 -19.11 -5.46 -8.11
C LYS A 189 -17.73 -5.18 -7.52
N ASN A 190 -17.33 -3.91 -7.38
CA ASN A 190 -16.03 -3.55 -6.79
C ASN A 190 -15.92 -3.98 -5.32
N ILE A 191 -16.98 -3.76 -4.53
CA ILE A 191 -17.02 -4.26 -3.15
C ILE A 191 -16.98 -5.79 -3.14
N GLY A 192 -17.71 -6.45 -4.04
CA GLY A 192 -17.72 -7.89 -4.20
C GLY A 192 -16.34 -8.47 -4.49
N PHE A 193 -15.54 -7.84 -5.36
CA PHE A 193 -14.15 -8.24 -5.63
C PHE A 193 -13.25 -8.08 -4.40
N ASN A 194 -13.42 -7.01 -3.61
CA ASN A 194 -12.67 -6.83 -2.38
C ASN A 194 -13.01 -7.92 -1.34
N VAL A 195 -14.29 -8.27 -1.20
CA VAL A 195 -14.75 -9.37 -0.33
C VAL A 195 -14.23 -10.72 -0.82
N LEU A 196 -14.24 -10.94 -2.14
CA LEU A 196 -13.68 -12.16 -2.75
C LEU A 196 -12.18 -12.27 -2.48
N SER A 197 -11.43 -11.18 -2.63
CA SER A 197 -10.00 -11.13 -2.33
C SER A 197 -9.72 -11.47 -0.87
N LEU A 198 -10.50 -10.91 0.08
CA LEU A 198 -10.43 -11.25 1.51
C LEU A 198 -10.68 -12.75 1.75
N ALA A 199 -11.72 -13.31 1.16
CA ALA A 199 -12.09 -14.72 1.33
C ALA A 199 -11.02 -15.66 0.75
N LEU A 200 -10.52 -15.36 -0.45
CA LEU A 200 -9.42 -16.11 -1.06
C LEU A 200 -8.15 -16.02 -0.20
N GLY A 201 -7.80 -14.84 0.30
CA GLY A 201 -6.68 -14.65 1.20
C GLY A 201 -6.79 -15.48 2.47
N CYS A 202 -7.98 -15.56 3.07
CA CYS A 202 -8.24 -16.46 4.19
C CYS A 202 -7.94 -17.92 3.83
N GLY A 203 -8.43 -18.41 2.68
CA GLY A 203 -8.16 -19.76 2.19
C GLY A 203 -6.66 -20.02 2.02
N PHE A 204 -5.95 -19.08 1.41
CA PHE A 204 -4.49 -19.16 1.25
C PHE A 204 -3.74 -19.12 2.60
N GLY A 205 -4.27 -18.45 3.62
CA GLY A 205 -3.75 -18.48 4.99
C GLY A 205 -3.77 -19.88 5.59
N PHE A 206 -4.85 -20.64 5.37
CA PHE A 206 -4.93 -22.05 5.76
C PHE A 206 -3.97 -22.94 4.96
N VAL A 207 -3.86 -22.71 3.65
CA VAL A 207 -2.89 -23.44 2.79
C VAL A 207 -1.47 -23.18 3.27
N LEU A 208 -1.13 -21.92 3.58
CA LEU A 208 0.18 -21.56 4.10
C LEU A 208 0.47 -22.28 5.42
N LYS A 209 -0.49 -22.35 6.36
CA LYS A 209 -0.35 -23.14 7.59
C LYS A 209 -0.05 -24.60 7.29
N TRP A 210 -0.80 -25.22 6.38
CA TRP A 210 -0.64 -26.63 6.03
C TRP A 210 0.75 -26.90 5.43
N LEU A 211 1.25 -25.98 4.63
CA LEU A 211 2.59 -26.04 4.03
C LEU A 211 3.73 -25.69 5.01
N MET A 212 3.42 -25.23 6.23
CA MET A 212 4.40 -24.73 7.22
C MET A 212 4.46 -25.61 8.49
N PRO A 213 4.92 -26.89 8.40
CA PRO A 213 5.14 -27.68 9.59
C PRO A 213 6.23 -27.07 10.48
N LYS A 214 6.12 -27.24 11.82
CA LYS A 214 7.03 -26.64 12.82
C LYS A 214 8.51 -26.97 12.62
N LYS A 215 8.82 -28.12 11.99
CA LYS A 215 10.20 -28.60 11.73
C LYS A 215 10.80 -28.10 10.42
N ARG A 216 10.09 -27.28 9.62
CA ARG A 216 10.61 -26.80 8.34
C ARG A 216 11.78 -25.84 8.55
N SER A 217 12.84 -26.00 7.74
CA SER A 217 14.03 -25.14 7.79
C SER A 217 13.67 -23.67 7.45
N THR A 218 14.50 -22.75 7.92
CA THR A 218 14.32 -21.29 7.72
C THR A 218 14.20 -20.94 6.24
N ASP A 219 15.09 -21.46 5.40
CA ASP A 219 15.11 -21.17 3.97
C ASP A 219 13.86 -21.69 3.26
N ASN A 220 13.47 -22.94 3.54
CA ASN A 220 12.27 -23.53 2.96
C ASN A 220 10.99 -22.80 3.40
N ARG A 221 10.95 -22.24 4.61
CA ARG A 221 9.83 -21.42 5.08
C ARG A 221 9.71 -20.15 4.27
N LEU A 222 10.83 -19.47 4.01
CA LEU A 222 10.85 -18.26 3.19
C LEU A 222 10.44 -18.58 1.74
N ILE A 223 11.01 -19.62 1.14
CA ILE A 223 10.68 -20.05 -0.23
C ILE A 223 9.18 -20.33 -0.37
N VAL A 224 8.60 -21.11 0.53
CA VAL A 224 7.17 -21.47 0.48
C VAL A 224 6.29 -20.21 0.66
N SER A 225 6.62 -19.33 1.61
CA SER A 225 5.82 -18.11 1.83
C SER A 225 5.88 -17.17 0.64
N LEU A 226 7.06 -17.00 0.04
CA LEU A 226 7.22 -16.20 -1.19
C LEU A 226 6.42 -16.79 -2.34
N SER A 227 6.50 -18.13 -2.54
CA SER A 227 5.76 -18.81 -3.59
C SER A 227 4.25 -18.61 -3.45
N ILE A 228 3.72 -18.73 -2.24
CA ILE A 228 2.29 -18.55 -1.97
C ILE A 228 1.85 -17.10 -2.17
N ILE A 229 2.63 -16.12 -1.69
CA ILE A 229 2.32 -14.70 -1.89
C ILE A 229 2.34 -14.35 -3.39
N PHE A 230 3.37 -14.80 -4.13
CA PHE A 230 3.46 -14.54 -5.56
C PHE A 230 2.35 -15.22 -6.36
N LEU A 231 2.00 -16.46 -6.00
CA LEU A 231 0.87 -17.16 -6.63
C LEU A 231 -0.44 -16.38 -6.40
N PHE A 232 -0.65 -15.91 -5.18
CA PHE A 232 -1.83 -15.10 -4.85
C PHE A 232 -1.86 -13.80 -5.63
N CYS A 233 -0.73 -13.07 -5.73
CA CYS A 233 -0.61 -11.87 -6.57
C CYS A 233 -0.93 -12.16 -8.04
N GLY A 234 -0.42 -13.28 -8.57
CA GLY A 234 -0.70 -13.71 -9.94
C GLY A 234 -2.19 -13.99 -10.17
N ILE A 235 -2.86 -14.64 -9.21
CA ILE A 235 -4.32 -14.88 -9.28
C ILE A 235 -5.07 -13.53 -9.25
N CYS A 236 -4.70 -12.63 -8.34
CA CYS A 236 -5.31 -11.29 -8.28
C CYS A 236 -5.12 -10.51 -9.58
N ALA A 237 -3.95 -10.58 -10.19
CA ALA A 237 -3.67 -9.93 -11.47
C ALA A 237 -4.54 -10.51 -12.62
N VAL A 238 -4.78 -11.82 -12.65
CA VAL A 238 -5.69 -12.45 -13.61
C VAL A 238 -7.16 -12.02 -13.40
N LEU A 239 -7.54 -11.81 -12.13
CA LEU A 239 -8.90 -11.38 -11.76
C LEU A 239 -9.09 -9.86 -11.82
N ASP A 240 -8.04 -9.10 -12.19
CA ASP A 240 -8.02 -7.64 -12.18
C ASP A 240 -8.42 -7.06 -10.81
N THR A 241 -7.90 -7.67 -9.73
CA THR A 241 -8.16 -7.28 -8.36
C THR A 241 -6.87 -6.96 -7.62
N SER A 242 -6.98 -6.05 -6.62
CA SER A 242 -5.83 -5.73 -5.76
C SER A 242 -5.48 -6.90 -4.83
N PRO A 243 -4.19 -7.29 -4.73
CA PRO A 243 -3.75 -8.32 -3.80
C PRO A 243 -3.74 -7.84 -2.33
N LEU A 244 -3.91 -6.54 -2.08
CA LEU A 244 -3.72 -5.90 -0.78
C LEU A 244 -4.54 -6.58 0.33
N LEU A 245 -5.87 -6.54 0.22
CA LEU A 245 -6.77 -7.11 1.24
C LEU A 245 -6.61 -8.62 1.41
N GLY A 246 -6.36 -9.32 0.31
CA GLY A 246 -6.18 -10.76 0.34
C GLY A 246 -4.89 -11.17 1.05
N CYS A 247 -3.76 -10.50 0.76
CA CYS A 247 -2.50 -10.76 1.47
C CYS A 247 -2.59 -10.39 2.96
N MET A 248 -3.31 -9.31 3.30
CA MET A 248 -3.55 -8.92 4.68
C MET A 248 -4.37 -9.99 5.42
N SER A 249 -5.46 -10.48 4.81
CA SER A 249 -6.27 -11.56 5.41
C SER A 249 -5.49 -12.88 5.51
N MET A 250 -4.64 -13.20 4.53
CA MET A 250 -3.75 -14.36 4.56
C MET A 250 -2.81 -14.28 5.77
N GLY A 251 -2.14 -13.14 6.00
CA GLY A 251 -1.28 -12.91 7.16
C GLY A 251 -2.04 -12.98 8.48
N THR A 252 -3.24 -12.39 8.53
CA THR A 252 -4.13 -12.40 9.69
C THR A 252 -4.53 -13.84 10.08
N ILE A 253 -5.00 -14.63 9.13
CA ILE A 253 -5.36 -16.03 9.39
C ILE A 253 -4.15 -16.82 9.83
N TYR A 254 -3.02 -16.68 9.12
CA TYR A 254 -1.80 -17.43 9.45
C TYR A 254 -1.34 -17.17 10.88
N ILE A 255 -1.25 -15.89 11.32
CA ILE A 255 -0.77 -15.56 12.67
C ILE A 255 -1.72 -16.06 13.76
N ASN A 256 -3.03 -15.98 13.53
CA ASN A 256 -4.03 -16.41 14.52
C ASN A 256 -4.11 -17.93 14.69
N ILE A 257 -3.79 -18.70 13.64
CA ILE A 257 -3.84 -20.16 13.70
C ILE A 257 -2.51 -20.75 14.20
N THR A 258 -1.39 -20.10 13.89
CA THR A 258 -0.05 -20.67 14.14
C THR A 258 0.67 -20.04 15.32
N ASN A 259 0.37 -18.78 15.67
CA ASN A 259 1.15 -17.92 16.56
C ASN A 259 2.64 -17.86 16.17
N ASP A 260 2.93 -17.92 14.87
CA ASP A 260 4.28 -18.04 14.33
C ASP A 260 4.86 -16.70 13.89
N ASP A 261 5.40 -15.93 14.83
CA ASP A 261 6.07 -14.66 14.57
C ASP A 261 7.36 -14.81 13.75
N LYS A 262 7.91 -16.01 13.67
CA LYS A 262 9.20 -16.24 12.97
C LYS A 262 9.08 -15.99 11.48
N LEU A 263 7.96 -16.38 10.87
CA LEU A 263 7.73 -16.15 9.44
C LEU A 263 7.67 -14.66 9.12
N PHE A 264 6.93 -13.89 9.90
CA PHE A 264 6.84 -12.43 9.72
C PHE A 264 8.19 -11.75 9.89
N LYS A 265 8.99 -12.17 10.88
CA LYS A 265 10.37 -11.68 11.06
C LYS A 265 11.25 -11.99 9.86
N GLN A 266 11.14 -13.18 9.28
CA GLN A 266 11.89 -13.58 8.09
C GLN A 266 11.51 -12.74 6.86
N LEU A 267 10.22 -12.57 6.59
CA LEU A 267 9.72 -11.73 5.50
C LEU A 267 10.13 -10.27 5.69
N ASN A 268 10.04 -9.76 6.91
CA ASN A 268 10.47 -8.42 7.25
C ASN A 268 11.98 -8.20 7.12
N TYR A 269 12.78 -9.26 7.27
CA TYR A 269 14.22 -9.21 7.04
C TYR A 269 14.57 -9.27 5.53
N PHE A 270 13.78 -9.98 4.75
CA PHE A 270 13.96 -10.16 3.32
C PHE A 270 13.44 -8.97 2.49
N SER A 271 12.33 -8.34 2.93
CA SER A 271 11.60 -7.34 2.14
C SER A 271 12.26 -5.96 1.94
N PRO A 272 13.23 -5.48 2.74
CA PRO A 272 13.74 -4.12 2.63
C PRO A 272 14.21 -3.70 1.22
N PRO A 273 14.91 -4.53 0.43
CA PRO A 273 15.30 -4.16 -0.93
C PRO A 273 14.09 -3.98 -1.86
N ILE A 274 13.05 -4.82 -1.70
CA ILE A 274 11.81 -4.74 -2.49
C ILE A 274 11.05 -3.45 -2.14
N LEU A 275 10.96 -3.12 -0.85
CA LEU A 275 10.33 -1.88 -0.39
C LEU A 275 11.10 -0.64 -0.86
N LEU A 276 12.43 -0.68 -0.85
CA LEU A 276 13.24 0.40 -1.39
C LEU A 276 12.93 0.62 -2.87
N LEU A 277 12.95 -0.43 -3.68
CA LEU A 277 12.62 -0.35 -5.11
C LEU A 277 11.21 0.20 -5.35
N PHE A 278 10.23 -0.23 -4.54
CA PHE A 278 8.87 0.28 -4.59
C PHE A 278 8.80 1.79 -4.34
N PHE A 279 9.42 2.28 -3.28
CA PHE A 279 9.38 3.71 -2.95
C PHE A 279 10.20 4.56 -3.91
N VAL A 280 11.36 4.07 -4.40
CA VAL A 280 12.12 4.74 -5.46
C VAL A 280 11.29 4.83 -6.73
N ARG A 281 10.62 3.73 -7.12
CA ARG A 281 9.73 3.72 -8.29
C ARG A 281 8.56 4.70 -8.13
N SER A 282 7.98 4.81 -6.94
CA SER A 282 6.95 5.82 -6.66
C SER A 282 7.47 7.24 -6.90
N GLY A 283 8.72 7.52 -6.53
CA GLY A 283 9.38 8.80 -6.84
C GLY A 283 9.66 8.99 -8.34
N LEU A 284 10.03 7.91 -9.08
CA LEU A 284 10.25 7.96 -10.53
C LEU A 284 8.98 8.33 -11.29
N ASN A 285 7.82 7.89 -10.81
CA ASN A 285 6.51 8.19 -11.42
C ASN A 285 5.96 9.55 -11.01
N PHE A 286 6.65 10.31 -10.16
CA PHE A 286 6.17 11.59 -9.70
C PHE A 286 6.31 12.64 -10.81
N ASP A 287 5.18 13.16 -11.30
CA ASP A 287 5.15 14.17 -12.35
C ASP A 287 5.35 15.57 -11.78
N LEU A 288 6.60 16.06 -11.87
CA LEU A 288 6.94 17.43 -11.49
C LEU A 288 6.35 18.48 -12.44
N GLY A 289 6.04 18.09 -13.70
CA GLY A 289 5.43 18.99 -14.68
C GLY A 289 4.04 19.44 -14.27
N SER A 290 3.27 18.56 -13.64
CA SER A 290 1.94 18.89 -13.12
C SER A 290 1.96 19.90 -11.96
N LEU A 291 3.06 20.01 -11.22
CA LEU A 291 3.23 21.03 -10.17
C LEU A 291 3.58 22.40 -10.74
N THR A 292 4.33 22.45 -11.84
CA THR A 292 4.75 23.72 -12.47
C THR A 292 3.64 24.34 -13.33
N ASN A 293 2.79 23.51 -13.92
CA ASN A 293 1.64 23.93 -14.73
C ASN A 293 0.34 24.06 -13.90
N GLY A 294 0.45 24.13 -12.60
CA GLY A 294 -0.63 24.01 -11.62
C GLY A 294 -1.77 25.02 -11.68
N SER A 295 -1.76 26.00 -12.60
CA SER A 295 -2.92 26.86 -12.88
C SER A 295 -3.90 26.24 -13.89
N GLU A 296 -3.47 25.28 -14.72
CA GLU A 296 -4.33 24.65 -15.74
C GLU A 296 -4.86 23.28 -15.32
N ALA A 297 -4.14 22.56 -14.47
CA ALA A 297 -4.48 21.17 -14.11
C ALA A 297 -5.69 21.06 -13.15
N VAL A 298 -6.03 22.10 -12.41
CA VAL A 298 -7.10 22.05 -11.39
C VAL A 298 -8.49 22.32 -11.98
N GLY A 299 -8.57 22.81 -13.22
CA GLY A 299 -9.83 23.24 -13.80
C GLY A 299 -10.31 22.51 -15.08
N THR A 300 -9.47 21.80 -15.80
CA THR A 300 -9.79 21.41 -17.20
C THR A 300 -9.43 20.00 -17.66
N THR A 301 -8.86 19.15 -16.84
CA THR A 301 -8.62 17.76 -17.27
C THR A 301 -9.86 16.89 -17.02
N PRO A 302 -10.55 16.39 -18.07
CA PRO A 302 -11.49 15.30 -17.90
C PRO A 302 -10.68 14.09 -17.40
N LEU A 303 -11.16 13.46 -16.32
CA LEU A 303 -10.66 12.18 -15.85
C LEU A 303 -10.87 11.15 -16.98
N LEU A 304 -9.80 10.78 -17.67
CA LEU A 304 -9.71 9.58 -18.49
C LEU A 304 -9.22 8.43 -17.64
#